data_414ae611e3ebaf9b0c924d927975ff1c
#
_entry.id   414ae611e3ebaf9b0c924d927975ff1c
#
_cell.length_a   1.000
_cell.length_b   1.000
_cell.length_c   1.000
_cell.angle_alpha   90.00
_cell.angle_beta   90.00
_cell.angle_gamma   90.00
#
_symmetry.space_group_name_H-M   'P 1'
#
loop_
_entity.id
_entity.type
_entity.pdbx_description
1 polymer ?
#
loop_
_entity_poly.entity_id
_entity_poly.type
_entity_poly.pdbx_seq_one_letter_code
_entity_poly.pdbx_strand_id
1 'polypeptide(L)'
;DGILFRVINFDGKEYYIDFVDLEMKLADPQTTMMILCNPHNPIGKIWDIESLERIGEMCAKYNFLVISDEIHCDLTAPNKNYIPFASVSKVNQMNSITCIAQLKLLLAGLQTDFIVVANPQLRHKVNRGINTDEVAEPNSFAITATFAAFTKGAVWLDELREYIEEIKI
;
A
#
# COMPACT_ATOMS: atom_id res chain seq x y z
N ASP A 1 -3.48 -2.10 23.39
CA ASP A 1 -2.37 -1.21 23.02
C ASP A 1 -1.32 -2.05 22.31
N GLY A 2 -1.11 -1.79 21.02
CA GLY A 2 -0.11 -2.50 20.23
C GLY A 2 1.26 -1.84 20.32
N ILE A 3 2.33 -2.62 20.21
CA ILE A 3 3.69 -2.10 20.08
C ILE A 3 3.96 -1.89 18.59
N LEU A 4 4.32 -0.66 18.21
CA LEU A 4 4.67 -0.31 16.83
C LEU A 4 6.20 -0.31 16.67
N PHE A 5 6.70 -1.18 15.80
CA PHE A 5 8.11 -1.23 15.41
C PHE A 5 8.33 -0.52 14.06
N ARG A 6 9.47 0.11 13.89
CA ARG A 6 9.91 0.71 12.63
C ARG A 6 11.17 0.01 12.15
N VAL A 7 11.23 -0.29 10.85
CA VAL A 7 12.36 -0.98 10.21
C VAL A 7 13.00 -0.16 9.09
N ILE A 8 12.70 1.14 9.03
CA ILE A 8 13.22 2.05 8.01
C ILE A 8 14.26 2.95 8.65
N ASN A 9 15.47 2.93 8.11
CA ASN A 9 16.60 3.71 8.53
C ASN A 9 17.04 4.71 7.45
N PHE A 10 17.82 5.70 7.82
CA PHE A 10 18.41 6.69 6.93
C PHE A 10 19.93 6.72 7.12
N ASP A 11 20.67 6.56 6.03
CA ASP A 11 22.14 6.51 6.05
C ASP A 11 22.83 7.87 5.87
N GLY A 12 22.06 8.95 5.86
CA GLY A 12 22.51 10.31 5.56
C GLY A 12 22.31 10.72 4.10
N LYS A 13 21.92 9.78 3.23
CA LYS A 13 21.71 10.00 1.80
C LYS A 13 20.34 9.50 1.34
N GLU A 14 19.97 8.28 1.71
CA GLU A 14 18.70 7.69 1.35
C GLU A 14 18.10 6.83 2.47
N TYR A 15 16.82 6.59 2.36
CA TYR A 15 16.10 5.67 3.24
C TYR A 15 16.20 4.23 2.72
N TYR A 16 16.38 3.28 3.64
CA TYR A 16 16.46 1.85 3.35
C TYR A 16 15.75 1.03 4.43
N ILE A 17 15.45 -0.23 4.10
CA ILE A 17 14.89 -1.18 5.05
C ILE A 17 16.04 -1.94 5.70
N ASP A 18 16.07 -1.90 7.03
CA ASP A 18 16.99 -2.73 7.82
C ASP A 18 16.42 -4.15 7.93
N PHE A 19 16.88 -5.03 7.05
CA PHE A 19 16.40 -6.40 7.00
C PHE A 19 16.84 -7.26 8.19
N VAL A 20 17.92 -6.90 8.87
CA VAL A 20 18.35 -7.60 10.10
C VAL A 20 17.39 -7.26 11.23
N ASP A 21 17.10 -5.98 11.39
CA ASP A 21 16.13 -5.50 12.37
C ASP A 21 14.71 -6.00 12.04
N LEU A 22 14.32 -6.02 10.75
CA LEU A 22 13.05 -6.61 10.34
C LEU A 22 12.93 -8.08 10.75
N GLU A 23 13.97 -8.89 10.52
CA GLU A 23 13.95 -10.30 10.89
C GLU A 23 13.84 -10.51 12.41
N MET A 24 14.55 -9.72 13.20
CA MET A 24 14.44 -9.75 14.66
C MET A 24 13.01 -9.42 15.12
N LYS A 25 12.37 -8.42 14.52
CA LYS A 25 11.00 -8.02 14.85
C LYS A 25 9.96 -9.03 14.41
N LEU A 26 10.16 -9.67 13.26
CA LEU A 26 9.30 -10.77 12.82
C LEU A 26 9.45 -12.04 13.67
N ALA A 27 10.61 -12.23 14.31
CA ALA A 27 10.83 -13.34 15.24
C ALA A 27 10.22 -13.08 16.63
N ASP A 28 9.83 -11.86 16.96
CA ASP A 28 9.20 -11.52 18.23
C ASP A 28 7.77 -12.10 18.28
N PRO A 29 7.44 -12.92 19.30
CA PRO A 29 6.13 -13.53 19.45
C PRO A 29 4.98 -12.52 19.65
N GLN A 30 5.27 -11.27 19.95
CA GLN A 30 4.27 -10.21 20.07
C GLN A 30 3.93 -9.55 18.72
N THR A 31 4.77 -9.75 17.69
CA THR A 31 4.48 -9.28 16.34
C THR A 31 3.34 -10.11 15.75
N THR A 32 2.39 -9.47 15.10
CA THR A 32 1.21 -10.16 14.52
C THR A 32 1.01 -9.84 13.05
N MET A 33 1.54 -8.71 12.57
CA MET A 33 1.26 -8.22 11.23
C MET A 33 2.34 -7.21 10.81
N MET A 34 2.55 -7.07 9.50
CA MET A 34 3.37 -6.02 8.92
C MET A 34 2.50 -5.05 8.11
N ILE A 35 2.69 -3.75 8.32
CA ILE A 35 2.14 -2.71 7.45
C ILE A 35 3.30 -2.13 6.63
N LEU A 36 3.19 -2.23 5.31
CA LEU A 36 4.15 -1.69 4.34
C LEU A 36 3.52 -0.54 3.58
N CYS A 37 4.09 0.65 3.65
CA CYS A 37 3.69 1.78 2.82
C CYS A 37 4.56 1.85 1.56
N ASN A 38 3.94 1.81 0.37
CA ASN A 38 4.63 1.85 -0.93
C ASN A 38 3.73 2.46 -2.03
N PRO A 39 4.03 3.67 -2.52
CA PRO A 39 5.12 4.60 -2.13
C PRO A 39 5.03 5.03 -0.67
N HIS A 40 6.17 5.22 -0.02
CA HIS A 40 6.21 5.48 1.41
C HIS A 40 6.03 6.97 1.74
N ASN A 41 4.95 7.29 2.41
CA ASN A 41 4.70 8.62 2.97
C ASN A 41 5.18 8.67 4.45
N PRO A 42 5.97 9.67 4.89
CA PRO A 42 6.27 10.94 4.22
C PRO A 42 7.60 10.99 3.44
N ILE A 43 8.37 9.90 3.39
CA ILE A 43 9.74 9.94 2.85
C ILE A 43 9.83 9.92 1.31
N GLY A 44 8.71 9.71 0.61
CA GLY A 44 8.66 9.68 -0.85
C GLY A 44 9.40 8.49 -1.51
N LYS A 45 9.69 7.44 -0.74
CA LYS A 45 10.44 6.27 -1.26
C LYS A 45 9.51 5.31 -1.98
N ILE A 46 9.90 4.90 -3.17
CA ILE A 46 9.35 3.74 -3.88
C ILE A 46 10.33 2.59 -3.66
N TRP A 47 9.84 1.49 -3.10
CA TRP A 47 10.68 0.32 -2.85
C TRP A 47 10.93 -0.45 -4.14
N ASP A 48 12.16 -0.95 -4.32
CA ASP A 48 12.54 -1.78 -5.45
C ASP A 48 11.98 -3.21 -5.33
N ILE A 49 12.00 -3.92 -6.46
CA ILE A 49 11.42 -5.26 -6.56
C ILE A 49 12.09 -6.25 -5.59
N GLU A 50 13.41 -6.16 -5.42
CA GLU A 50 14.19 -7.05 -4.56
C GLU A 50 13.81 -6.86 -3.09
N SER A 51 13.66 -5.61 -2.64
CA SER A 51 13.19 -5.27 -1.30
C SER A 51 11.78 -5.79 -1.05
N LEU A 52 10.87 -5.60 -2.01
CA LEU A 52 9.47 -6.06 -1.90
C LEU A 52 9.37 -7.59 -1.86
N GLU A 53 10.15 -8.29 -2.69
CA GLU A 53 10.20 -9.76 -2.71
C GLU A 53 10.72 -10.30 -1.38
N ARG A 54 11.84 -9.76 -0.90
CA ARG A 54 12.45 -10.16 0.36
C ARG A 54 11.52 -9.93 1.56
N ILE A 55 10.79 -8.81 1.61
CA ILE A 55 9.77 -8.57 2.64
C ILE A 55 8.71 -9.68 2.59
N GLY A 56 8.19 -10.00 1.41
CA GLY A 56 7.15 -11.01 1.24
C GLY A 56 7.60 -12.38 1.71
N GLU A 57 8.82 -12.80 1.34
CA GLU A 57 9.41 -14.06 1.77
C GLU A 57 9.63 -14.12 3.29
N MET A 58 10.16 -13.06 3.88
CA MET A 58 10.39 -12.99 5.33
C MET A 58 9.07 -13.02 6.10
N CYS A 59 8.07 -12.26 5.68
CA CYS A 59 6.75 -12.30 6.31
C CYS A 59 6.10 -13.69 6.18
N ALA A 60 6.21 -14.34 5.03
CA ALA A 60 5.71 -15.70 4.84
C ALA A 60 6.45 -16.73 5.70
N LYS A 61 7.78 -16.62 5.83
CA LYS A 61 8.60 -17.47 6.70
C LYS A 61 8.12 -17.45 8.16
N TYR A 62 7.73 -16.30 8.66
CA TYR A 62 7.24 -16.10 10.02
C TYR A 62 5.70 -16.14 10.14
N ASN A 63 4.98 -16.49 9.06
CA ASN A 63 3.52 -16.57 9.01
C ASN A 63 2.81 -15.23 9.26
N PHE A 64 3.41 -14.10 8.90
CA PHE A 64 2.79 -12.79 9.00
C PHE A 64 2.14 -12.37 7.70
N LEU A 65 0.97 -11.74 7.84
CA LEU A 65 0.27 -11.07 6.76
C LEU A 65 0.89 -9.69 6.52
N VAL A 66 0.98 -9.27 5.26
CA VAL A 66 1.37 -7.92 4.87
C VAL A 66 0.14 -7.12 4.49
N ILE A 67 -0.10 -5.99 5.17
CA ILE A 67 -1.00 -4.96 4.69
C ILE A 67 -0.15 -3.97 3.89
N SER A 68 -0.33 -3.97 2.56
CA SER A 68 0.35 -3.03 1.67
C SER A 68 -0.50 -1.78 1.50
N ASP A 69 -0.06 -0.70 2.13
CA ASP A 69 -0.66 0.62 1.99
C ASP A 69 -0.11 1.28 0.71
N GLU A 70 -0.90 1.24 -0.34
CA GLU A 70 -0.57 1.72 -1.68
C GLU A 70 -1.43 2.95 -2.06
N ILE A 71 -1.93 3.67 -1.06
CA ILE A 71 -2.82 4.82 -1.27
C ILE A 71 -2.19 5.97 -2.07
N HIS A 72 -0.87 6.01 -2.17
CA HIS A 72 -0.12 6.99 -2.94
C HIS A 72 0.41 6.47 -4.30
N CYS A 73 -0.02 5.29 -4.75
CA CYS A 73 0.51 4.62 -5.94
C CYS A 73 0.41 5.47 -7.22
N ASP A 74 -0.62 6.29 -7.35
CA ASP A 74 -0.83 7.16 -8.50
C ASP A 74 -0.03 8.49 -8.45
N LEU A 75 0.55 8.84 -7.29
CA LEU A 75 1.28 10.11 -7.09
C LEU A 75 2.81 9.97 -7.22
N THR A 76 3.27 9.08 -8.04
CA THR A 76 4.69 8.97 -8.35
C THR A 76 5.13 10.08 -9.29
N ALA A 77 6.39 10.55 -9.17
CA ALA A 77 6.96 11.49 -10.12
C ALA A 77 6.89 10.96 -11.56
N PRO A 78 6.79 11.83 -12.59
CA PRO A 78 6.91 11.42 -13.98
C PRO A 78 8.16 10.55 -14.18
N ASN A 79 8.07 9.49 -14.97
CA ASN A 79 9.15 8.52 -15.22
C ASN A 79 9.59 7.67 -14.00
N LYS A 80 8.86 7.70 -12.89
CA LYS A 80 9.04 6.76 -11.79
C LYS A 80 7.89 5.75 -11.79
N ASN A 81 8.27 4.47 -11.85
CA ASN A 81 7.29 3.39 -11.83
C ASN A 81 7.17 2.83 -10.41
N TYR A 82 5.96 2.83 -9.91
CA TYR A 82 5.58 2.13 -8.71
C TYR A 82 5.36 0.65 -9.04
N ILE A 83 5.72 -0.23 -8.11
CA ILE A 83 5.56 -1.68 -8.25
C ILE A 83 4.56 -2.13 -7.17
N PRO A 84 3.37 -2.65 -7.54
CA PRO A 84 2.43 -3.19 -6.57
C PRO A 84 3.03 -4.38 -5.81
N PHE A 85 2.96 -4.37 -4.49
CA PHE A 85 3.52 -5.44 -3.65
C PHE A 85 3.01 -6.84 -4.05
N ALA A 86 1.71 -6.96 -4.30
CA ALA A 86 1.09 -8.23 -4.69
C ALA A 86 1.48 -8.72 -6.10
N SER A 87 2.12 -7.88 -6.93
CA SER A 87 2.54 -8.25 -8.29
C SER A 87 3.93 -8.88 -8.36
N VAL A 88 4.73 -8.74 -7.31
CA VAL A 88 6.15 -9.13 -7.30
C VAL A 88 6.32 -10.65 -7.36
N SER A 89 5.59 -11.39 -6.56
CA SER A 89 5.66 -12.84 -6.52
C SER A 89 4.32 -13.48 -6.13
N LYS A 90 4.21 -14.80 -6.31
CA LYS A 90 3.04 -15.55 -5.86
C LYS A 90 2.91 -15.54 -4.34
N VAL A 91 4.03 -15.53 -3.62
CA VAL A 91 4.05 -15.42 -2.15
C VAL A 91 3.47 -14.10 -1.72
N ASN A 92 3.96 -12.98 -2.28
CA ASN A 92 3.45 -11.64 -2.01
C ASN A 92 1.95 -11.55 -2.31
N GLN A 93 1.52 -12.07 -3.48
CA GLN A 93 0.13 -12.06 -3.90
C GLN A 93 -0.82 -12.77 -2.93
N MET A 94 -0.42 -13.94 -2.45
CA MET A 94 -1.28 -14.80 -1.62
C MET A 94 -1.24 -14.42 -0.14
N ASN A 95 -0.24 -13.65 0.29
CA ASN A 95 -0.02 -13.29 1.69
C ASN A 95 -0.15 -11.78 1.95
N SER A 96 -0.93 -11.08 1.13
CA SER A 96 -1.13 -9.64 1.30
C SER A 96 -2.57 -9.18 1.16
N ILE A 97 -2.82 -8.02 1.77
CA ILE A 97 -3.98 -7.17 1.56
C ILE A 97 -3.45 -5.84 1.02
N THR A 98 -3.91 -5.41 -0.15
CA THR A 98 -3.53 -4.12 -0.73
C THR A 98 -4.63 -3.10 -0.52
N CYS A 99 -4.27 -1.93 0.02
CA CYS A 99 -5.18 -0.81 0.22
C CYS A 99 -4.85 0.30 -0.77
N ILE A 100 -5.84 0.75 -1.55
CA ILE A 100 -5.71 1.77 -2.58
C ILE A 100 -6.80 2.83 -2.39
N ALA A 101 -6.44 4.11 -2.45
CA ALA A 101 -7.36 5.23 -2.27
C ALA A 101 -7.25 6.25 -3.40
N GLN A 102 -7.70 5.90 -4.60
CA GLN A 102 -7.57 6.79 -5.77
C GLN A 102 -8.39 8.07 -5.65
N LEU A 103 -9.54 8.02 -5.00
CA LEU A 103 -10.38 9.19 -4.80
C LEU A 103 -9.80 10.19 -3.78
N LYS A 104 -8.79 9.81 -3.02
CA LYS A 104 -8.14 10.68 -2.04
C LYS A 104 -7.58 11.96 -2.66
N LEU A 105 -7.14 11.89 -3.91
CA LEU A 105 -6.55 13.03 -4.63
C LEU A 105 -7.55 14.05 -5.14
N LEU A 106 -8.71 13.56 -5.59
CA LEU A 106 -9.72 14.38 -6.26
C LEU A 106 -10.97 14.59 -5.42
N LEU A 107 -11.38 13.56 -4.72
CA LEU A 107 -12.70 13.46 -4.11
C LEU A 107 -12.62 12.86 -2.72
N ALA A 108 -11.66 13.30 -1.90
CA ALA A 108 -11.43 12.80 -0.54
C ALA A 108 -12.71 12.80 0.32
N GLY A 109 -13.62 13.73 0.08
CA GLY A 109 -14.91 13.80 0.75
C GLY A 109 -15.86 12.63 0.49
N LEU A 110 -15.58 11.80 -0.54
CA LEU A 110 -16.38 10.59 -0.81
C LEU A 110 -15.97 9.40 0.06
N GLN A 111 -14.82 9.47 0.73
CA GLN A 111 -14.35 8.49 1.72
C GLN A 111 -14.47 7.03 1.25
N THR A 112 -13.99 6.76 0.03
CA THR A 112 -14.09 5.44 -0.60
C THR A 112 -12.72 4.95 -1.02
N ASP A 113 -12.39 3.76 -0.57
CA ASP A 113 -11.12 3.09 -0.81
C ASP A 113 -11.36 1.69 -1.38
N PHE A 114 -10.28 1.07 -1.90
CA PHE A 114 -10.30 -0.28 -2.41
C PHE A 114 -9.42 -1.18 -1.56
N ILE A 115 -9.93 -2.37 -1.25
CA ILE A 115 -9.17 -3.43 -0.62
C ILE A 115 -9.06 -4.58 -1.62
N VAL A 116 -7.84 -4.83 -2.10
CA VAL A 116 -7.56 -5.87 -3.08
C VAL A 116 -6.91 -7.06 -2.38
N VAL A 117 -7.53 -8.23 -2.50
CA VAL A 117 -7.07 -9.48 -1.86
C VAL A 117 -7.17 -10.64 -2.84
N ALA A 118 -6.03 -11.17 -3.28
CA ALA A 118 -5.99 -12.28 -4.24
C ALA A 118 -6.36 -13.62 -3.60
N ASN A 119 -5.95 -13.86 -2.35
CA ASN A 119 -6.24 -15.08 -1.61
C ASN A 119 -7.74 -15.16 -1.25
N PRO A 120 -8.49 -16.18 -1.75
CA PRO A 120 -9.95 -16.24 -1.53
C PRO A 120 -10.35 -16.40 -0.08
N GLN A 121 -9.57 -17.14 0.72
CA GLN A 121 -9.87 -17.35 2.14
C GLN A 121 -9.64 -16.06 2.93
N LEU A 122 -8.54 -15.36 2.63
CA LEU A 122 -8.23 -14.08 3.24
C LEU A 122 -9.27 -13.02 2.84
N ARG A 123 -9.63 -12.96 1.55
CA ARG A 123 -10.67 -12.06 1.04
C ARG A 123 -12.00 -12.26 1.74
N HIS A 124 -12.39 -13.52 1.99
CA HIS A 124 -13.62 -13.81 2.73
C HIS A 124 -13.56 -13.25 4.17
N LYS A 125 -12.42 -13.41 4.87
CA LYS A 125 -12.24 -12.87 6.22
C LYS A 125 -12.31 -11.34 6.23
N VAL A 126 -11.62 -10.67 5.30
CA VAL A 126 -11.63 -9.21 5.15
C VAL A 126 -13.05 -8.72 4.88
N ASN A 127 -13.74 -9.31 3.88
CA ASN A 127 -15.11 -8.93 3.54
C ASN A 127 -16.06 -9.10 4.73
N ARG A 128 -15.91 -10.16 5.50
CA ARG A 128 -16.68 -10.35 6.73
C ARG A 128 -16.38 -9.28 7.77
N GLY A 129 -15.11 -8.91 7.97
CA GLY A 129 -14.69 -7.89 8.92
C GLY A 129 -15.29 -6.53 8.59
N ILE A 130 -15.12 -6.03 7.36
CA ILE A 130 -15.64 -4.73 6.94
C ILE A 130 -17.17 -4.64 6.98
N ASN A 131 -17.87 -5.76 6.73
CA ASN A 131 -19.32 -5.81 6.89
C ASN A 131 -19.76 -5.82 8.35
N THR A 132 -19.01 -6.48 9.23
CA THR A 132 -19.29 -6.49 10.69
C THR A 132 -19.10 -5.11 11.29
N ASP A 133 -18.13 -4.34 10.80
CA ASP A 133 -17.84 -2.98 11.27
C ASP A 133 -18.68 -1.91 10.53
N GLU A 134 -19.61 -2.33 9.68
CA GLU A 134 -20.53 -1.45 8.91
C GLU A 134 -19.80 -0.41 8.02
N VAL A 135 -18.61 -0.75 7.50
CA VAL A 135 -17.81 0.12 6.64
C VAL A 135 -17.70 -0.39 5.19
N ALA A 136 -18.48 -1.40 4.84
CA ALA A 136 -18.42 -2.04 3.51
C ALA A 136 -19.13 -1.26 2.42
N GLU A 137 -20.07 -0.39 2.75
CA GLU A 137 -20.93 0.28 1.79
C GLU A 137 -20.38 1.66 1.42
N PRO A 138 -19.98 1.89 0.15
CA PRO A 138 -19.58 3.20 -0.32
C PRO A 138 -20.79 4.14 -0.40
N ASN A 139 -20.58 5.44 -0.27
CA ASN A 139 -21.66 6.39 -0.51
C ASN A 139 -22.15 6.37 -1.97
N SER A 140 -23.39 6.80 -2.20
CA SER A 140 -24.07 6.67 -3.49
C SER A 140 -23.35 7.34 -4.66
N PHE A 141 -22.56 8.40 -4.43
CA PHE A 141 -21.83 9.11 -5.48
C PHE A 141 -20.45 8.49 -5.75
N ALA A 142 -19.91 7.76 -4.79
CA ALA A 142 -18.55 7.22 -4.86
C ALA A 142 -18.36 6.24 -6.03
N ILE A 143 -19.35 5.40 -6.32
CA ILE A 143 -19.29 4.43 -7.42
C ILE A 143 -19.15 5.13 -8.76
N THR A 144 -19.99 6.13 -9.03
CA THR A 144 -19.95 6.91 -10.27
C THR A 144 -18.67 7.71 -10.40
N ALA A 145 -18.22 8.34 -9.32
CA ALA A 145 -16.99 9.11 -9.28
C ALA A 145 -15.75 8.23 -9.52
N THR A 146 -15.71 7.07 -8.88
CA THR A 146 -14.67 6.07 -9.10
C THR A 146 -14.61 5.62 -10.55
N PHE A 147 -15.75 5.25 -11.13
CA PHE A 147 -15.81 4.84 -12.53
C PHE A 147 -15.30 5.96 -13.46
N ALA A 148 -15.66 7.21 -13.20
CA ALA A 148 -15.18 8.35 -13.98
C ALA A 148 -13.67 8.56 -13.81
N ALA A 149 -13.14 8.47 -12.57
CA ALA A 149 -11.72 8.62 -12.31
C ALA A 149 -10.88 7.57 -13.06
N PHE A 150 -11.27 6.30 -12.99
CA PHE A 150 -10.55 5.22 -13.67
C PHE A 150 -10.67 5.23 -15.20
N THR A 151 -11.77 5.70 -15.75
CA THR A 151 -12.01 5.63 -17.20
C THR A 151 -11.66 6.93 -17.95
N LYS A 152 -11.61 8.07 -17.24
CA LYS A 152 -11.44 9.40 -17.85
C LYS A 152 -10.36 10.25 -17.15
N GLY A 153 -9.83 9.81 -16.02
CA GLY A 153 -8.94 10.61 -15.18
C GLY A 153 -7.47 10.61 -15.59
N ALA A 154 -7.04 9.78 -16.54
CA ALA A 154 -5.62 9.56 -16.84
C ALA A 154 -4.88 10.86 -17.22
N VAL A 155 -5.43 11.64 -18.15
CA VAL A 155 -4.81 12.90 -18.60
C VAL A 155 -4.66 13.89 -17.46
N TRP A 156 -5.70 14.05 -16.64
CA TRP A 156 -5.66 14.92 -15.47
C TRP A 156 -4.61 14.46 -14.43
N LEU A 157 -4.47 13.16 -14.23
CA LEU A 157 -3.48 12.60 -13.31
C LEU A 157 -2.05 12.87 -13.79
N ASP A 158 -1.79 12.71 -15.09
CA ASP A 158 -0.48 12.98 -15.68
C ASP A 158 -0.13 14.48 -15.56
N GLU A 159 -1.06 15.40 -15.86
CA GLU A 159 -0.88 16.84 -15.66
C GLU A 159 -0.61 17.19 -14.19
N LEU A 160 -1.30 16.54 -13.24
CA LEU A 160 -1.06 16.73 -11.82
C LEU A 160 0.34 16.25 -11.40
N ARG A 161 0.78 15.11 -11.90
CA ARG A 161 2.13 14.57 -11.60
C ARG A 161 3.22 15.49 -12.13
N GLU A 162 3.06 16.04 -13.34
CA GLU A 162 3.97 17.02 -13.91
C GLU A 162 3.99 18.28 -13.06
N TYR A 163 2.84 18.83 -12.71
CA TYR A 163 2.73 20.02 -11.87
C TYR A 163 3.40 19.84 -10.50
N ILE A 164 3.20 18.69 -9.85
CA ILE A 164 3.86 18.38 -8.56
C ILE A 164 5.38 18.35 -8.71
N GLU A 165 5.89 17.79 -9.81
CA GLU A 165 7.34 17.73 -10.04
C GLU A 165 7.93 19.10 -10.32
N GLU A 166 7.20 19.99 -11.02
CA GLU A 166 7.64 21.38 -11.29
C GLU A 166 7.74 22.24 -10.02
N ILE A 167 6.83 22.06 -9.05
CA ILE A 167 6.82 22.83 -7.80
C ILE A 167 7.70 22.25 -6.70
N LYS A 168 8.36 21.13 -6.94
CA LYS A 168 9.25 20.48 -6.00
C LYS A 168 10.53 21.29 -5.82
N ILE A 169 10.72 21.83 -4.61
CA ILE A 169 11.87 22.64 -4.19
C ILE A 169 13.00 21.76 -3.66
#